data_a599a80a16f446131fd04bce3f811380
#
_entry.id   a599a80a16f446131fd04bce3f811380
#
_cell.length_a   1.000
_cell.length_b   1.000
_cell.length_c   1.000
_cell.angle_alpha   90.00
_cell.angle_beta   90.00
_cell.angle_gamma   90.00
#
_symmetry.space_group_name_H-M   'P 1'
#
loop_
_entity.id
_entity.type
_entity.pdbx_description
1 polymer ?
#
loop_
_entity_poly.entity_id
_entity_poly.type
_entity_poly.pdbx_seq_one_letter_code
_entity_poly.pdbx_strand_id
1 'polypeptide(L)'
;MILQALAKHYENLAAEGKVSKEGWCEAKVSYAIELMPDGKVKGFISLKTEEERGKKKVWVSTTRMVPQMVTRSSGVSSNFLCDNSKYMLGFDKDGSSKRVLECFQAAKEKHLELLEQAEGEMAASIKAFFEMWNPEKEEEKLKESEIWEALTDGGNLIFYMNGCEAQEDEEIKELWNEKQNSCDGEEGGNTGICLVTGKKAEISRIHRTIKGVPGAQSSGAALVSFNAPAFESYGKEQSYNAPVGKYAEFAYTTALNYLLSQRNYTFQLGDTMVVYWAENGQKAYQDVFSFALVPTVDNRETIREIFDCIKKDQPIKVDDIEMDSEQRFYILGLAPNAARLSVRFFYQDSFGKILEHISEHYERMKIVQPSWETREYMSIRDMLMETVNQNSRDKSPIPNMAAMVMQAVLSGGRYPASLYTDTLIRIRADQGERKLSWGRTAILK
;
A
#
# COMPACT_ATOMS: atom_id res chain seq x y z
N MET A 1 -16.01 9.37 -3.87
CA MET A 1 -15.77 8.14 -4.65
C MET A 1 -14.45 7.53 -4.28
N ILE A 2 -14.14 6.27 -4.63
CA ILE A 2 -12.98 5.51 -4.09
C ILE A 2 -11.66 6.30 -4.18
N LEU A 3 -11.26 6.70 -5.39
CA LEU A 3 -9.98 7.39 -5.58
C LEU A 3 -9.91 8.74 -4.85
N GLN A 4 -11.01 9.47 -4.79
CA GLN A 4 -11.09 10.73 -4.04
C GLN A 4 -10.96 10.51 -2.53
N ALA A 5 -11.63 9.48 -1.98
CA ALA A 5 -11.54 9.14 -0.57
C ALA A 5 -10.11 8.70 -0.18
N LEU A 6 -9.45 7.92 -1.05
CA LEU A 6 -8.07 7.51 -0.85
C LEU A 6 -7.08 8.69 -0.99
N ALA A 7 -7.28 9.56 -1.97
CA ALA A 7 -6.43 10.76 -2.12
C ALA A 7 -6.58 11.69 -0.90
N LYS A 8 -7.79 11.85 -0.37
CA LYS A 8 -8.02 12.59 0.88
C LYS A 8 -7.34 11.96 2.08
N HIS A 9 -7.39 10.62 2.16
CA HIS A 9 -6.69 9.89 3.22
C HIS A 9 -5.17 10.04 3.12
N TYR A 10 -4.62 10.07 1.89
CA TYR A 10 -3.21 10.38 1.66
C TYR A 10 -2.81 11.73 2.26
N GLU A 11 -3.62 12.78 2.06
CA GLU A 11 -3.33 14.09 2.63
C GLU A 11 -3.19 14.05 4.16
N ASN A 12 -4.07 13.29 4.85
CA ASN A 12 -3.98 13.09 6.30
C ASN A 12 -2.69 12.35 6.69
N LEU A 13 -2.39 11.25 5.99
CA LEU A 13 -1.19 10.46 6.25
C LEU A 13 0.11 11.23 6.00
N ALA A 14 0.12 12.06 4.95
CA ALA A 14 1.26 12.91 4.62
C ALA A 14 1.47 14.03 5.65
N ALA A 15 0.37 14.64 6.15
CA ALA A 15 0.40 15.62 7.22
C ALA A 15 0.96 15.05 8.54
N GLU A 16 0.71 13.76 8.79
CA GLU A 16 1.24 13.04 9.95
C GLU A 16 2.64 12.43 9.71
N GLY A 17 3.24 12.60 8.53
CA GLY A 17 4.53 12.04 8.18
C GLY A 17 4.57 10.50 8.07
N LYS A 18 3.41 9.84 7.89
CA LYS A 18 3.28 8.38 7.82
C LYS A 18 3.56 7.80 6.43
N VAL A 19 3.53 8.63 5.41
CA VAL A 19 3.78 8.26 4.02
C VAL A 19 4.68 9.28 3.35
N SER A 20 5.35 8.84 2.27
CA SER A 20 6.19 9.74 1.47
C SER A 20 5.37 10.88 0.85
N LYS A 21 6.01 12.04 0.76
CA LYS A 21 5.48 13.18 -0.01
C LYS A 21 5.58 12.90 -1.51
N GLU A 22 4.82 13.63 -2.30
CA GLU A 22 4.95 13.57 -3.76
C GLU A 22 6.39 13.84 -4.21
N GLY A 23 6.84 13.10 -5.22
CA GLY A 23 8.24 13.18 -5.66
C GLY A 23 9.24 12.38 -4.81
N TRP A 24 8.79 11.73 -3.73
CA TRP A 24 9.62 10.92 -2.84
C TRP A 24 9.09 9.49 -2.72
N CYS A 25 9.99 8.54 -2.46
CA CYS A 25 9.61 7.15 -2.20
C CYS A 25 10.55 6.48 -1.21
N GLU A 26 10.07 5.40 -0.61
CA GLU A 26 10.92 4.52 0.20
C GLU A 26 11.72 3.58 -0.69
N ALA A 27 13.03 3.50 -0.46
CA ALA A 27 13.91 2.54 -1.11
C ALA A 27 14.75 1.76 -0.11
N LYS A 28 15.06 0.51 -0.44
CA LYS A 28 16.03 -0.30 0.29
C LYS A 28 17.43 0.11 -0.15
N VAL A 29 18.24 0.61 0.80
CA VAL A 29 19.60 1.09 0.57
C VAL A 29 20.58 0.21 1.33
N SER A 30 21.66 -0.21 0.64
CA SER A 30 22.65 -1.12 1.17
C SER A 30 23.90 -0.41 1.65
N TYR A 31 24.37 0.59 0.90
CA TYR A 31 25.61 1.31 1.18
C TYR A 31 25.48 2.80 0.87
N ALA A 32 26.27 3.61 1.57
CA ALA A 32 26.52 5.01 1.22
C ALA A 32 27.93 5.17 0.64
N ILE A 33 28.05 5.96 -0.42
CA ILE A 33 29.30 6.40 -1.02
C ILE A 33 29.75 7.64 -0.23
N GLU A 34 30.76 7.49 0.62
CA GLU A 34 31.27 8.60 1.39
C GLU A 34 32.18 9.47 0.52
N LEU A 35 31.77 10.71 0.29
CA LEU A 35 32.49 11.69 -0.49
C LEU A 35 33.33 12.64 0.39
N MET A 36 34.44 13.10 -0.14
CA MET A 36 35.17 14.27 0.34
C MET A 36 34.69 15.54 -0.35
N PRO A 37 34.90 16.73 0.18
CA PRO A 37 34.50 18.00 -0.44
C PRO A 37 35.02 18.22 -1.87
N ASP A 38 36.12 17.59 -2.23
CA ASP A 38 36.67 17.62 -3.59
C ASP A 38 36.05 16.55 -4.53
N GLY A 39 35.03 15.83 -4.09
CA GLY A 39 34.35 14.81 -4.87
C GLY A 39 35.03 13.44 -4.90
N LYS A 40 36.18 13.25 -4.25
CA LYS A 40 36.81 11.93 -4.18
C LYS A 40 36.05 11.02 -3.23
N VAL A 41 36.01 9.74 -3.57
CA VAL A 41 35.46 8.72 -2.69
C VAL A 41 36.41 8.44 -1.55
N LYS A 42 35.95 8.68 -0.32
CA LYS A 42 36.69 8.36 0.90
C LYS A 42 36.53 6.89 1.28
N GLY A 43 35.31 6.33 1.05
CA GLY A 43 34.98 4.95 1.35
C GLY A 43 33.54 4.62 1.10
N PHE A 44 33.12 3.44 1.56
CA PHE A 44 31.74 2.95 1.47
C PHE A 44 31.25 2.56 2.85
N ILE A 45 30.15 3.14 3.28
CA ILE A 45 29.55 2.90 4.59
C ILE A 45 28.42 1.90 4.43
N SER A 46 28.46 0.77 5.16
CA SER A 46 27.35 -0.17 5.19
C SER A 46 26.16 0.42 5.96
N LEU A 47 25.02 0.46 5.30
CA LEU A 47 23.74 0.87 5.89
C LEU A 47 22.85 -0.35 6.19
N LYS A 48 23.38 -1.56 6.07
CA LYS A 48 22.67 -2.79 6.41
C LYS A 48 22.56 -2.94 7.93
N THR A 49 21.41 -3.44 8.38
CA THR A 49 21.15 -3.78 9.79
C THR A 49 20.98 -5.28 9.96
N GLU A 50 21.31 -5.79 11.14
CA GLU A 50 21.13 -7.20 11.46
C GLU A 50 19.68 -7.45 11.85
N GLU A 51 18.99 -8.36 11.15
CA GLU A 51 17.64 -8.85 11.49
C GLU A 51 17.69 -10.34 11.86
N GLU A 52 16.96 -10.71 12.91
CA GLU A 52 16.75 -12.12 13.26
C GLU A 52 15.59 -12.68 12.42
N ARG A 53 15.90 -13.66 11.55
CA ARG A 53 14.90 -14.44 10.80
C ARG A 53 14.89 -15.86 11.30
N GLY A 54 14.04 -16.13 12.27
CA GLY A 54 14.00 -17.40 12.99
C GLY A 54 15.26 -17.58 13.84
N LYS A 55 16.11 -18.58 13.53
CA LYS A 55 17.39 -18.83 14.24
C LYS A 55 18.62 -18.26 13.53
N LYS A 56 18.43 -17.53 12.43
CA LYS A 56 19.54 -16.98 11.64
C LYS A 56 19.50 -15.46 11.70
N LYS A 57 20.69 -14.87 11.87
CA LYS A 57 20.93 -13.45 11.73
C LYS A 57 21.27 -13.15 10.26
N VAL A 58 20.56 -12.20 9.67
CA VAL A 58 20.72 -11.82 8.26
C VAL A 58 20.91 -10.30 8.18
N TRP A 59 21.90 -9.87 7.41
CA TRP A 59 22.11 -8.47 7.11
C TRP A 59 21.12 -8.01 6.04
N VAL A 60 20.29 -7.03 6.36
CA VAL A 60 19.27 -6.49 5.45
C VAL A 60 19.49 -5.01 5.20
N SER A 61 19.21 -4.57 3.98
CA SER A 61 19.27 -3.16 3.59
C SER A 61 18.25 -2.35 4.37
N THR A 62 18.64 -1.16 4.84
CA THR A 62 17.74 -0.24 5.54
C THR A 62 16.83 0.49 4.56
N THR A 63 15.66 0.88 5.05
CA THR A 63 14.74 1.74 4.28
C THR A 63 15.15 3.20 4.44
N ARG A 64 15.24 3.92 3.32
CA ARG A 64 15.50 5.37 3.27
C ARG A 64 14.47 6.07 2.41
N MET A 65 14.13 7.30 2.77
CA MET A 65 13.35 8.19 1.93
C MET A 65 14.29 8.79 0.88
N VAL A 66 13.98 8.56 -0.39
CA VAL A 66 14.80 9.01 -1.52
C VAL A 66 13.95 9.69 -2.58
N PRO A 67 14.53 10.49 -3.48
CA PRO A 67 13.82 11.01 -4.64
C PRO A 67 13.10 9.91 -5.41
N GLN A 68 11.92 10.20 -5.94
CA GLN A 68 11.06 9.22 -6.60
C GLN A 68 11.81 8.44 -7.67
N MET A 69 11.90 7.15 -7.48
CA MET A 69 12.57 6.24 -8.41
C MET A 69 11.73 6.01 -9.67
N VAL A 70 12.40 5.98 -10.83
CA VAL A 70 11.75 5.69 -12.11
C VAL A 70 11.44 4.19 -12.24
N THR A 71 10.26 3.88 -12.80
CA THR A 71 9.91 2.50 -13.14
C THR A 71 10.56 2.13 -14.48
N ARG A 72 11.46 1.14 -14.46
CA ARG A 72 12.19 0.68 -15.64
C ARG A 72 11.52 -0.55 -16.23
N SER A 73 11.11 -0.48 -17.49
CA SER A 73 10.63 -1.65 -18.25
C SER A 73 11.62 -2.05 -19.34
N SER A 74 12.24 -1.09 -20.01
CA SER A 74 13.29 -1.28 -21.04
C SER A 74 14.06 0.04 -21.17
N GLY A 75 15.31 -0.05 -21.65
CA GLY A 75 16.16 1.12 -21.84
C GLY A 75 17.01 1.51 -20.61
N VAL A 76 17.74 2.62 -20.77
CA VAL A 76 18.59 3.21 -19.74
C VAL A 76 17.87 4.44 -19.18
N SER A 77 17.62 4.46 -17.87
CA SER A 77 17.03 5.60 -17.17
C SER A 77 17.56 5.62 -15.74
N SER A 78 18.28 6.68 -15.35
CA SER A 78 18.85 6.83 -14.03
C SER A 78 17.83 7.36 -13.01
N ASN A 79 17.97 6.94 -11.76
CA ASN A 79 17.36 7.63 -10.63
C ASN A 79 18.24 8.83 -10.21
N PHE A 80 17.74 9.65 -9.32
CA PHE A 80 18.49 10.74 -8.70
C PHE A 80 18.89 10.36 -7.27
N LEU A 81 20.12 10.57 -6.89
CA LEU A 81 20.76 10.31 -5.58
C LEU A 81 20.74 8.87 -5.07
N CYS A 82 19.91 7.97 -5.62
CA CYS A 82 19.78 6.61 -5.14
C CYS A 82 19.60 5.63 -6.29
N ASP A 83 20.60 4.81 -6.56
CA ASP A 83 20.54 3.76 -7.58
C ASP A 83 21.55 2.65 -7.27
N ASN A 84 21.53 1.57 -8.06
CA ASN A 84 22.51 0.49 -7.93
C ASN A 84 23.89 0.85 -8.52
N SER A 85 24.86 -0.02 -8.30
CA SER A 85 26.26 0.20 -8.71
C SER A 85 26.46 0.48 -10.19
N LYS A 86 25.61 -0.06 -11.09
CA LYS A 86 25.69 0.20 -12.54
C LYS A 86 25.53 1.69 -12.87
N TYR A 87 24.63 2.36 -12.16
CA TYR A 87 24.36 3.78 -12.35
C TYR A 87 25.25 4.67 -11.50
N MET A 88 25.51 4.26 -10.26
CA MET A 88 26.26 5.11 -9.32
C MET A 88 27.76 5.00 -9.48
N LEU A 89 28.28 3.83 -9.89
CA LEU A 89 29.72 3.56 -9.93
C LEU A 89 30.21 3.12 -11.34
N GLY A 90 29.29 2.69 -12.23
CA GLY A 90 29.63 2.29 -13.61
C GLY A 90 30.17 0.88 -13.75
N PHE A 91 29.88 -0.02 -12.78
CA PHE A 91 30.22 -1.44 -12.86
C PHE A 91 29.18 -2.33 -12.16
N ASP A 92 29.13 -3.59 -12.52
CA ASP A 92 28.35 -4.65 -11.87
C ASP A 92 29.24 -5.87 -11.57
N LYS A 93 28.63 -7.02 -11.27
CA LYS A 93 29.37 -8.27 -11.00
C LYS A 93 30.32 -8.68 -12.11
N ASP A 94 29.91 -8.39 -13.35
CA ASP A 94 30.67 -8.74 -14.57
C ASP A 94 31.63 -7.61 -15.00
N GLY A 95 31.63 -6.48 -14.28
CA GLY A 95 32.45 -5.31 -14.51
C GLY A 95 31.81 -4.23 -15.36
N SER A 96 32.63 -3.39 -16.00
CA SER A 96 32.21 -2.23 -16.82
C SER A 96 31.92 -2.64 -18.27
N SER A 97 30.75 -3.20 -18.52
CA SER A 97 30.31 -3.45 -19.90
C SER A 97 29.83 -2.14 -20.56
N LYS A 98 29.76 -2.11 -21.90
CA LYS A 98 29.26 -0.95 -22.67
C LYS A 98 27.92 -0.44 -22.13
N ARG A 99 26.97 -1.35 -21.86
CA ARG A 99 25.65 -1.00 -21.32
C ARG A 99 25.73 -0.43 -19.90
N VAL A 100 26.63 -0.92 -19.08
CA VAL A 100 26.83 -0.44 -17.72
C VAL A 100 27.43 0.97 -17.74
N LEU A 101 28.37 1.24 -18.66
CA LEU A 101 28.91 2.58 -18.87
C LEU A 101 27.85 3.57 -19.38
N GLU A 102 26.95 3.12 -20.26
CA GLU A 102 25.77 3.92 -20.69
C GLU A 102 24.86 4.25 -19.50
N CYS A 103 24.67 3.32 -18.55
CA CYS A 103 23.92 3.57 -17.32
C CYS A 103 24.59 4.64 -16.43
N PHE A 104 25.91 4.54 -16.25
CA PHE A 104 26.66 5.52 -15.48
C PHE A 104 26.64 6.90 -16.14
N GLN A 105 26.80 6.95 -17.46
CA GLN A 105 26.72 8.20 -18.22
C GLN A 105 25.34 8.88 -18.05
N ALA A 106 24.25 8.12 -18.13
CA ALA A 106 22.91 8.64 -17.90
C ALA A 106 22.71 9.15 -16.46
N ALA A 107 23.35 8.49 -15.47
CA ALA A 107 23.34 8.97 -14.09
C ALA A 107 24.13 10.28 -13.94
N LYS A 108 25.32 10.36 -14.53
CA LYS A 108 26.16 11.56 -14.56
C LYS A 108 25.39 12.75 -15.14
N GLU A 109 24.84 12.58 -16.34
CA GLU A 109 24.09 13.65 -17.03
C GLU A 109 22.92 14.13 -16.17
N LYS A 110 22.13 13.23 -15.62
CA LYS A 110 20.98 13.57 -14.77
C LYS A 110 21.38 14.32 -13.50
N HIS A 111 22.44 13.88 -12.81
CA HIS A 111 22.90 14.54 -11.60
C HIS A 111 23.49 15.92 -11.88
N LEU A 112 24.30 16.07 -12.94
CA LEU A 112 24.84 17.35 -13.32
C LEU A 112 23.75 18.34 -13.73
N GLU A 113 22.74 17.90 -14.50
CA GLU A 113 21.60 18.73 -14.87
C GLU A 113 20.79 19.18 -13.64
N LEU A 114 20.44 18.26 -12.75
CA LEU A 114 19.59 18.54 -11.58
C LEU A 114 20.29 19.40 -10.54
N LEU A 115 21.62 19.29 -10.41
CA LEU A 115 22.44 20.04 -9.48
C LEU A 115 23.09 21.28 -10.12
N GLU A 116 22.77 21.62 -11.36
CA GLU A 116 23.43 22.73 -12.08
C GLU A 116 23.41 24.04 -11.28
N GLN A 117 22.25 24.36 -10.68
CA GLN A 117 22.03 25.59 -9.93
C GLN A 117 22.37 25.49 -8.44
N ALA A 118 22.73 24.29 -7.96
CA ALA A 118 23.09 24.07 -6.56
C ALA A 118 24.52 24.54 -6.29
N GLU A 119 24.71 25.35 -5.25
CA GLU A 119 26.00 25.90 -4.82
C GLU A 119 26.52 25.24 -3.54
N GLY A 120 25.70 24.48 -2.82
CA GLY A 120 26.03 23.80 -1.56
C GLY A 120 27.17 22.81 -1.69
N GLU A 121 27.86 22.59 -0.59
CA GLU A 121 29.05 21.74 -0.51
C GLU A 121 28.75 20.29 -0.93
N MET A 122 27.58 19.74 -0.53
CA MET A 122 27.14 18.40 -0.91
C MET A 122 26.92 18.30 -2.43
N ALA A 123 26.22 19.25 -3.02
CA ALA A 123 25.96 19.28 -4.46
C ALA A 123 27.24 19.45 -5.27
N ALA A 124 28.14 20.34 -4.82
CA ALA A 124 29.47 20.54 -5.45
C ALA A 124 30.30 19.26 -5.42
N SER A 125 30.31 18.54 -4.28
CA SER A 125 31.01 17.27 -4.13
C SER A 125 30.46 16.19 -5.05
N ILE A 126 29.13 16.06 -5.20
CA ILE A 126 28.51 15.09 -6.12
C ILE A 126 28.83 15.43 -7.58
N LYS A 127 28.78 16.72 -7.97
CA LYS A 127 29.18 17.16 -9.32
C LYS A 127 30.64 16.78 -9.59
N ALA A 128 31.56 17.11 -8.69
CA ALA A 128 32.98 16.79 -8.80
C ALA A 128 33.21 15.26 -8.87
N PHE A 129 32.47 14.45 -8.10
CA PHE A 129 32.53 13.00 -8.18
C PHE A 129 32.23 12.51 -9.60
N PHE A 130 31.10 12.90 -10.19
CA PHE A 130 30.72 12.45 -11.53
C PHE A 130 31.67 12.96 -12.62
N GLU A 131 32.33 14.08 -12.42
CA GLU A 131 33.34 14.60 -13.35
C GLU A 131 34.66 13.82 -13.31
N MET A 132 35.10 13.42 -12.11
CA MET A 132 36.43 12.81 -11.89
C MET A 132 36.40 11.28 -11.86
N TRP A 133 35.25 10.66 -11.51
CA TRP A 133 35.15 9.23 -11.36
C TRP A 133 35.31 8.51 -12.69
N ASN A 134 36.29 7.61 -12.77
CA ASN A 134 36.51 6.77 -13.94
C ASN A 134 36.15 5.31 -13.59
N PRO A 135 35.00 4.77 -14.08
CA PRO A 135 34.57 3.43 -13.76
C PRO A 135 35.60 2.34 -13.99
N GLU A 136 36.30 2.35 -15.14
CA GLU A 136 37.25 1.30 -15.51
C GLU A 136 38.48 1.27 -14.57
N LYS A 137 39.01 2.45 -14.22
CA LYS A 137 40.16 2.54 -13.30
C LYS A 137 39.80 2.16 -11.87
N GLU A 138 38.64 2.55 -11.43
CA GLU A 138 38.20 2.28 -10.04
C GLU A 138 37.68 0.83 -9.89
N GLU A 139 37.15 0.23 -10.98
CA GLU A 139 36.86 -1.19 -11.03
C GLU A 139 38.09 -2.06 -10.74
N GLU A 140 39.22 -1.78 -11.40
CA GLU A 140 40.47 -2.52 -11.18
C GLU A 140 40.90 -2.51 -9.71
N LYS A 141 40.78 -1.37 -9.03
CA LYS A 141 41.14 -1.22 -7.61
C LYS A 141 40.16 -1.93 -6.69
N LEU A 142 38.85 -1.82 -6.98
CA LEU A 142 37.82 -2.34 -6.11
C LEU A 142 37.61 -3.84 -6.24
N LYS A 143 37.89 -4.45 -7.40
CA LYS A 143 37.85 -5.91 -7.59
C LYS A 143 38.71 -6.69 -6.62
N GLU A 144 39.84 -6.12 -6.18
CA GLU A 144 40.73 -6.75 -5.22
C GLU A 144 40.30 -6.53 -3.76
N SER A 145 39.21 -5.74 -3.52
CA SER A 145 38.72 -5.41 -2.19
C SER A 145 37.60 -6.30 -1.74
N GLU A 146 37.48 -6.53 -0.42
CA GLU A 146 36.38 -7.29 0.19
C GLU A 146 34.98 -6.69 -0.05
N ILE A 147 34.92 -5.39 -0.42
CA ILE A 147 33.66 -4.69 -0.62
C ILE A 147 33.05 -4.88 -2.02
N TRP A 148 33.83 -5.42 -2.97
CA TRP A 148 33.40 -5.59 -4.36
C TRP A 148 32.07 -6.34 -4.50
N GLU A 149 32.01 -7.55 -3.93
CA GLU A 149 30.82 -8.38 -3.98
C GLU A 149 29.62 -7.68 -3.35
N ALA A 150 29.83 -6.99 -2.24
CA ALA A 150 28.79 -6.31 -1.50
C ALA A 150 28.21 -5.10 -2.26
N LEU A 151 29.02 -4.36 -3.01
CA LEU A 151 28.57 -3.24 -3.86
C LEU A 151 27.88 -3.69 -5.13
N THR A 152 28.28 -4.83 -5.68
CA THR A 152 27.77 -5.36 -6.95
C THR A 152 26.60 -6.33 -6.78
N ASP A 153 26.18 -6.64 -5.55
CA ASP A 153 25.02 -7.51 -5.24
C ASP A 153 23.65 -6.92 -5.62
N GLY A 154 23.61 -5.77 -6.29
CA GLY A 154 22.40 -5.16 -6.83
C GLY A 154 21.62 -4.28 -5.85
N GLY A 155 22.16 -4.03 -4.65
CA GLY A 155 21.57 -3.10 -3.68
C GLY A 155 21.75 -1.64 -4.12
N ASN A 156 20.82 -0.76 -3.67
CA ASN A 156 20.95 0.67 -3.95
C ASN A 156 22.02 1.31 -3.09
N LEU A 157 22.66 2.31 -3.68
CA LEU A 157 23.68 3.17 -3.08
C LEU A 157 23.14 4.60 -3.00
N ILE A 158 23.58 5.36 -2.01
CA ILE A 158 23.32 6.81 -1.89
C ILE A 158 24.65 7.55 -1.67
N PHE A 159 24.64 8.87 -1.79
CA PHE A 159 25.79 9.69 -1.43
C PHE A 159 25.71 10.13 0.03
N TYR A 160 26.88 10.27 0.65
CA TYR A 160 27.05 10.67 2.05
C TYR A 160 28.28 11.56 2.20
N MET A 161 28.18 12.63 2.98
CA MET A 161 29.30 13.53 3.28
C MET A 161 29.11 14.20 4.64
N ASN A 162 30.15 14.29 5.42
CA ASN A 162 30.19 15.04 6.69
C ASN A 162 29.05 14.73 7.67
N GLY A 163 28.56 13.50 7.74
CA GLY A 163 27.48 13.12 8.66
C GLY A 163 26.07 13.22 8.07
N CYS A 164 25.92 13.69 6.81
CA CYS A 164 24.66 13.89 6.13
C CYS A 164 24.51 12.96 4.91
N GLU A 165 23.35 12.33 4.74
CA GLU A 165 22.97 11.64 3.51
C GLU A 165 22.50 12.69 2.48
N ALA A 166 22.89 12.58 1.21
CA ALA A 166 22.64 13.62 0.21
C ALA A 166 21.15 13.96 0.00
N GLN A 167 20.28 12.98 0.16
CA GLN A 167 18.81 13.21 0.07
C GLN A 167 18.25 13.92 1.31
N GLU A 168 19.06 14.10 2.38
CA GLU A 168 18.68 14.86 3.57
C GLU A 168 19.21 16.31 3.55
N ASP A 169 20.08 16.64 2.58
CA ASP A 169 20.55 18.00 2.36
C ASP A 169 19.42 18.95 1.97
N GLU A 170 19.30 20.09 2.65
CA GLU A 170 18.15 20.99 2.50
C GLU A 170 18.08 21.63 1.10
N GLU A 171 19.22 22.08 0.55
CA GLU A 171 19.26 22.68 -0.78
C GLU A 171 18.86 21.66 -1.86
N ILE A 172 19.41 20.44 -1.78
CA ILE A 172 19.09 19.38 -2.74
C ILE A 172 17.61 18.97 -2.64
N LYS A 173 17.05 18.93 -1.43
CA LYS A 173 15.61 18.68 -1.20
C LYS A 173 14.74 19.77 -1.85
N GLU A 174 15.08 21.02 -1.64
CA GLU A 174 14.33 22.15 -2.20
C GLU A 174 14.36 22.12 -3.73
N LEU A 175 15.54 21.96 -4.34
CA LEU A 175 15.68 21.84 -5.79
C LEU A 175 14.86 20.68 -6.38
N TRP A 176 14.89 19.51 -5.71
CA TRP A 176 14.09 18.37 -6.14
C TRP A 176 12.59 18.65 -6.06
N ASN A 177 12.13 19.25 -4.96
CA ASN A 177 10.72 19.61 -4.77
C ASN A 177 10.27 20.68 -5.78
N GLU A 178 11.10 21.68 -6.05
CA GLU A 178 10.81 22.71 -7.06
C GLU A 178 10.70 22.12 -8.46
N LYS A 179 11.61 21.21 -8.83
CA LYS A 179 11.53 20.52 -10.12
C LYS A 179 10.28 19.66 -10.25
N GLN A 180 9.85 18.99 -9.19
CA GLN A 180 8.58 18.24 -9.20
C GLN A 180 7.38 19.20 -9.42
N ASN A 181 7.38 20.36 -8.78
CA ASN A 181 6.31 21.36 -8.92
C ASN A 181 6.33 22.05 -10.29
N SER A 182 7.50 22.25 -10.91
CA SER A 182 7.65 22.88 -12.22
C SER A 182 7.30 21.94 -13.39
N CYS A 183 7.41 20.61 -13.20
CA CYS A 183 7.00 19.63 -14.21
C CYS A 183 5.49 19.57 -14.46
N ASP A 184 4.66 20.28 -13.69
CA ASP A 184 3.22 20.42 -13.96
C ASP A 184 2.91 21.28 -15.22
N GLY A 185 3.92 21.78 -15.93
CA GLY A 185 3.79 22.69 -17.07
C GLY A 185 4.61 22.40 -18.32
N GLU A 186 5.42 21.32 -18.38
CA GLU A 186 6.21 21.06 -19.59
C GLU A 186 5.35 20.70 -20.80
N GLU A 187 5.60 21.42 -21.91
CA GLU A 187 4.98 21.25 -23.23
C GLU A 187 5.30 19.86 -23.81
N GLY A 188 4.55 18.85 -23.45
CA GLY A 188 4.72 17.51 -24.01
C GLY A 188 3.91 16.42 -23.29
N GLY A 189 3.47 16.67 -22.06
CA GLY A 189 2.59 15.76 -21.32
C GLY A 189 1.13 15.87 -21.78
N ASN A 190 0.42 14.73 -21.78
CA ASN A 190 -1.01 14.72 -22.09
C ASN A 190 -1.79 15.35 -20.92
N THR A 191 -2.03 16.66 -20.99
CA THR A 191 -2.74 17.42 -19.96
C THR A 191 -4.25 17.31 -20.14
N GLY A 192 -4.99 17.18 -19.04
CA GLY A 192 -6.43 17.06 -19.04
C GLY A 192 -7.05 17.39 -17.69
N ILE A 193 -8.36 17.31 -17.60
CA ILE A 193 -9.06 17.46 -16.32
C ILE A 193 -8.98 16.13 -15.58
N CYS A 194 -8.37 16.13 -14.40
CA CYS A 194 -8.29 14.97 -13.53
C CYS A 194 -9.68 14.62 -12.97
N LEU A 195 -10.14 13.39 -13.18
CA LEU A 195 -11.43 12.91 -12.67
C LEU A 195 -11.50 12.83 -11.12
N VAL A 196 -10.36 12.83 -10.45
CA VAL A 196 -10.28 12.75 -8.98
C VAL A 196 -10.34 14.14 -8.35
N THR A 197 -9.53 15.08 -8.85
CA THR A 197 -9.39 16.41 -8.25
C THR A 197 -10.25 17.48 -8.92
N GLY A 198 -10.75 17.23 -10.14
CA GLY A 198 -11.46 18.22 -10.95
C GLY A 198 -10.56 19.34 -11.52
N LYS A 199 -9.25 19.31 -11.28
CA LYS A 199 -8.29 20.31 -11.74
C LYS A 199 -7.61 19.87 -13.04
N LYS A 200 -7.11 20.84 -13.80
CA LYS A 200 -6.25 20.57 -14.95
C LYS A 200 -4.89 20.08 -14.43
N ALA A 201 -4.44 18.94 -14.92
CA ALA A 201 -3.17 18.30 -14.50
C ALA A 201 -2.60 17.44 -15.63
N GLU A 202 -1.35 17.08 -15.55
CA GLU A 202 -0.75 16.06 -16.39
C GLU A 202 -1.33 14.69 -16.02
N ILE A 203 -1.85 13.97 -17.03
CA ILE A 203 -2.55 12.70 -16.83
C ILE A 203 -1.55 11.56 -16.78
N SER A 204 -1.66 10.72 -15.77
CA SER A 204 -0.83 9.53 -15.62
C SER A 204 -1.19 8.49 -16.69
N ARG A 205 -0.22 8.11 -17.52
CA ARG A 205 -0.39 7.10 -18.56
C ARG A 205 -0.53 5.69 -17.99
N ILE A 206 0.23 5.38 -16.94
CA ILE A 206 0.23 4.08 -16.25
C ILE A 206 0.18 4.35 -14.76
N HIS A 207 -0.74 3.70 -14.07
CA HIS A 207 -0.85 3.83 -12.61
C HIS A 207 0.08 2.82 -11.91
N ARG A 208 0.58 3.22 -10.75
CA ARG A 208 1.40 2.36 -9.89
C ARG A 208 0.60 1.18 -9.38
N THR A 209 1.32 0.10 -9.08
CA THR A 209 0.71 -1.13 -8.61
C THR A 209 0.39 -1.08 -7.11
N ILE A 210 -0.68 -1.75 -6.75
CA ILE A 210 -1.12 -1.97 -5.37
C ILE A 210 -0.59 -3.34 -4.94
N LYS A 211 0.05 -3.37 -3.78
CA LYS A 211 0.64 -4.57 -3.16
C LYS A 211 -0.16 -5.03 -1.95
N GLY A 212 0.02 -6.25 -1.50
CA GLY A 212 -0.57 -6.74 -0.25
C GLY A 212 -1.95 -7.38 -0.37
N VAL A 213 -2.52 -7.50 -1.59
CA VAL A 213 -3.76 -8.25 -1.82
C VAL A 213 -3.42 -9.71 -2.05
N PRO A 214 -3.87 -10.66 -1.19
CA PRO A 214 -3.58 -12.07 -1.35
C PRO A 214 -4.08 -12.63 -2.67
N GLY A 215 -3.27 -13.46 -3.33
CA GLY A 215 -3.58 -14.04 -4.64
C GLY A 215 -3.33 -13.11 -5.84
N ALA A 216 -2.98 -11.84 -5.63
CA ALA A 216 -2.49 -10.96 -6.68
C ALA A 216 -0.99 -11.23 -6.99
N GLN A 217 -0.48 -10.66 -8.07
CA GLN A 217 0.94 -10.78 -8.42
C GLN A 217 1.82 -10.19 -7.32
N SER A 218 2.97 -10.81 -7.04
CA SER A 218 3.93 -10.36 -6.02
C SER A 218 4.51 -8.97 -6.31
N SER A 219 4.63 -8.61 -7.59
CA SER A 219 5.00 -7.26 -8.04
C SER A 219 3.93 -6.20 -7.82
N GLY A 220 2.72 -6.63 -7.44
CA GLY A 220 1.53 -5.80 -7.30
C GLY A 220 0.58 -5.90 -8.50
N ALA A 221 -0.64 -5.42 -8.31
CA ALA A 221 -1.70 -5.41 -9.32
C ALA A 221 -2.28 -3.99 -9.47
N ALA A 222 -2.71 -3.62 -10.68
CA ALA A 222 -3.24 -2.29 -10.92
C ALA A 222 -4.72 -2.18 -10.54
N LEU A 223 -5.09 -1.07 -9.89
CA LEU A 223 -6.50 -0.76 -9.62
C LEU A 223 -7.16 -0.14 -10.86
N VAL A 224 -6.45 0.75 -11.56
CA VAL A 224 -6.86 1.34 -12.84
C VAL A 224 -5.84 0.94 -13.90
N SER A 225 -6.28 0.26 -14.97
CA SER A 225 -5.39 -0.22 -16.03
C SER A 225 -6.15 -0.54 -17.31
N PHE A 226 -5.60 -0.12 -18.44
CA PHE A 226 -6.08 -0.35 -19.81
C PHE A 226 -4.91 -0.91 -20.61
N ASN A 227 -4.62 -2.19 -20.43
CA ASN A 227 -3.41 -2.84 -20.96
C ASN A 227 -3.63 -3.63 -22.26
N ALA A 228 -4.76 -3.43 -22.91
CA ALA A 228 -5.06 -4.05 -24.20
C ALA A 228 -5.94 -3.12 -25.05
N PRO A 229 -5.79 -3.11 -26.38
CA PRO A 229 -6.59 -2.27 -27.28
C PRO A 229 -8.11 -2.43 -27.10
N ALA A 230 -8.56 -3.63 -26.66
CA ALA A 230 -9.98 -3.90 -26.40
C ALA A 230 -10.56 -3.05 -25.23
N PHE A 231 -9.73 -2.45 -24.42
CA PHE A 231 -10.13 -1.55 -23.32
C PHE A 231 -10.02 -0.07 -23.67
N GLU A 232 -9.51 0.25 -24.85
CA GLU A 232 -9.28 1.61 -25.31
C GLU A 232 -10.49 2.13 -26.10
N SER A 233 -10.76 3.42 -25.97
CA SER A 233 -11.89 4.08 -26.62
C SER A 233 -11.50 5.48 -27.09
N TYR A 234 -12.13 5.98 -28.14
CA TYR A 234 -11.94 7.32 -28.69
C TYR A 234 -10.47 7.67 -29.03
N GLY A 235 -9.68 6.68 -29.45
CA GLY A 235 -8.26 6.87 -29.78
C GLY A 235 -7.36 7.19 -28.57
N LYS A 236 -7.84 6.96 -27.34
CA LYS A 236 -7.06 7.15 -26.13
C LYS A 236 -6.36 5.86 -25.73
N GLU A 237 -5.06 5.95 -25.56
CA GLU A 237 -4.24 4.83 -25.10
C GLU A 237 -4.21 4.71 -23.59
N GLN A 238 -4.16 3.49 -23.09
CA GLN A 238 -3.95 3.17 -21.67
C GLN A 238 -4.83 4.01 -20.71
N SER A 239 -4.25 4.51 -19.59
CA SER A 239 -5.03 5.22 -18.55
C SER A 239 -5.53 6.61 -18.98
N TYR A 240 -5.20 7.08 -20.17
CA TYR A 240 -5.87 8.25 -20.77
C TYR A 240 -7.37 8.03 -21.01
N ASN A 241 -7.84 6.77 -21.01
CA ASN A 241 -9.25 6.40 -21.03
C ASN A 241 -9.99 6.74 -19.72
N ALA A 242 -9.26 6.83 -18.59
CA ALA A 242 -9.77 7.31 -17.30
C ALA A 242 -8.80 8.35 -16.74
N PRO A 243 -8.88 9.60 -17.20
CA PRO A 243 -7.85 10.60 -16.93
C PRO A 243 -7.74 10.93 -15.45
N VAL A 244 -6.67 10.47 -14.82
CA VAL A 244 -6.29 10.76 -13.43
C VAL A 244 -4.93 11.44 -13.45
N GLY A 245 -4.84 12.61 -12.82
CA GLY A 245 -3.60 13.38 -12.73
C GLY A 245 -2.52 12.65 -11.93
N LYS A 246 -1.25 12.92 -12.22
CA LYS A 246 -0.09 12.29 -11.58
C LYS A 246 -0.15 12.37 -10.05
N TYR A 247 -0.47 13.54 -9.49
CA TYR A 247 -0.67 13.70 -8.06
C TYR A 247 -1.75 12.76 -7.51
N ALA A 248 -2.92 12.75 -8.12
CA ALA A 248 -4.04 11.94 -7.65
C ALA A 248 -3.73 10.43 -7.76
N GLU A 249 -3.00 10.03 -8.80
CA GLU A 249 -2.51 8.67 -8.99
C GLU A 249 -1.54 8.29 -7.87
N PHE A 250 -0.56 9.13 -7.59
CA PHE A 250 0.38 8.96 -6.50
C PHE A 250 -0.32 8.87 -5.14
N ALA A 251 -1.21 9.82 -4.86
CA ALA A 251 -1.90 9.93 -3.59
C ALA A 251 -2.74 8.67 -3.29
N TYR A 252 -3.62 8.24 -4.22
CA TYR A 252 -4.48 7.10 -3.95
C TYR A 252 -3.71 5.77 -3.88
N THR A 253 -2.66 5.61 -4.69
CA THR A 253 -1.85 4.37 -4.68
C THR A 253 -1.02 4.28 -3.40
N THR A 254 -0.46 5.39 -2.94
CA THR A 254 0.30 5.46 -1.69
C THR A 254 -0.61 5.19 -0.48
N ALA A 255 -1.77 5.84 -0.40
CA ALA A 255 -2.72 5.61 0.68
C ALA A 255 -3.21 4.16 0.74
N LEU A 256 -3.55 3.58 -0.41
CA LEU A 256 -4.04 2.21 -0.46
C LEU A 256 -2.94 1.19 -0.12
N ASN A 257 -1.72 1.39 -0.59
CA ASN A 257 -0.57 0.57 -0.21
C ASN A 257 -0.28 0.67 1.29
N TYR A 258 -0.37 1.87 1.87
CA TYR A 258 -0.23 2.06 3.31
C TYR A 258 -1.31 1.30 4.09
N LEU A 259 -2.59 1.45 3.73
CA LEU A 259 -3.70 0.73 4.37
C LEU A 259 -3.51 -0.79 4.32
N LEU A 260 -3.12 -1.32 3.16
CA LEU A 260 -2.88 -2.76 2.97
C LEU A 260 -1.65 -3.27 3.74
N SER A 261 -0.69 -2.42 4.07
CA SER A 261 0.46 -2.77 4.91
C SER A 261 0.11 -2.89 6.40
N GLN A 262 -0.98 -2.24 6.84
CA GLN A 262 -1.43 -2.20 8.23
C GLN A 262 -2.30 -3.41 8.56
N ARG A 263 -1.69 -4.51 8.98
CA ARG A 263 -2.39 -5.80 9.22
C ARG A 263 -3.54 -5.71 10.20
N ASN A 264 -3.49 -4.81 11.17
CA ASN A 264 -4.53 -4.63 12.19
C ASN A 264 -5.80 -3.97 11.61
N TYR A 265 -5.70 -3.29 10.46
CA TYR A 265 -6.78 -2.56 9.81
C TYR A 265 -7.16 -3.17 8.46
N THR A 266 -6.84 -4.44 8.31
CA THR A 266 -7.22 -5.24 7.15
C THR A 266 -7.71 -6.61 7.62
N PHE A 267 -8.67 -7.17 6.93
CA PHE A 267 -9.02 -8.57 7.15
C PHE A 267 -9.38 -9.25 5.82
N GLN A 268 -9.15 -10.54 5.78
CA GLN A 268 -9.45 -11.36 4.61
C GLN A 268 -10.79 -12.07 4.79
N LEU A 269 -11.70 -11.89 3.84
CA LEU A 269 -13.00 -12.52 3.80
C LEU A 269 -13.14 -13.33 2.49
N GLY A 270 -12.84 -14.62 2.56
CA GLY A 270 -12.69 -15.46 1.36
C GLY A 270 -11.51 -15.00 0.50
N ASP A 271 -11.77 -14.65 -0.77
CA ASP A 271 -10.80 -14.09 -1.71
C ASP A 271 -10.68 -12.55 -1.60
N THR A 272 -11.52 -11.93 -0.79
CA THR A 272 -11.62 -10.48 -0.70
C THR A 272 -10.79 -9.95 0.46
N MET A 273 -9.86 -9.06 0.18
CA MET A 273 -9.16 -8.26 1.17
C MET A 273 -9.96 -7.00 1.45
N VAL A 274 -10.32 -6.77 2.69
CA VAL A 274 -11.07 -5.59 3.14
C VAL A 274 -10.14 -4.64 3.85
N VAL A 275 -10.17 -3.38 3.44
CA VAL A 275 -9.50 -2.24 4.08
C VAL A 275 -10.53 -1.20 4.48
N TYR A 276 -10.27 -0.46 5.56
CA TYR A 276 -11.20 0.53 6.07
C TYR A 276 -10.46 1.68 6.76
N TRP A 277 -11.06 2.87 6.69
CA TRP A 277 -10.47 4.08 7.28
C TRP A 277 -11.53 5.16 7.55
N ALA A 278 -11.26 6.02 8.51
CA ALA A 278 -12.04 7.23 8.75
C ALA A 278 -11.55 8.39 7.87
N GLU A 279 -12.44 9.27 7.45
CA GLU A 279 -12.07 10.43 6.61
C GLU A 279 -11.05 11.35 7.29
N ASN A 280 -11.14 11.49 8.63
CA ASN A 280 -10.19 12.29 9.42
C ASN A 280 -8.85 11.61 9.69
N GLY A 281 -8.66 10.35 9.28
CA GLY A 281 -7.43 9.59 9.45
C GLY A 281 -7.19 9.04 10.87
N GLN A 282 -8.08 9.26 11.83
CA GLN A 282 -7.89 8.81 13.21
C GLN A 282 -8.05 7.30 13.36
N LYS A 283 -7.04 6.65 13.92
CA LYS A 283 -7.00 5.19 14.09
C LYS A 283 -8.06 4.63 15.05
N ALA A 284 -8.49 5.40 16.03
CA ALA A 284 -9.50 4.97 17.00
C ALA A 284 -10.78 4.44 16.34
N TYR A 285 -11.22 5.05 15.22
CA TYR A 285 -12.36 4.57 14.46
C TYR A 285 -12.10 3.19 13.82
N GLN A 286 -10.88 2.95 13.36
CA GLN A 286 -10.48 1.66 12.78
C GLN A 286 -10.44 0.57 13.84
N ASP A 287 -9.96 0.89 15.05
CA ASP A 287 -9.89 -0.05 16.18
C ASP A 287 -11.30 -0.47 16.60
N VAL A 288 -12.22 0.49 16.82
CA VAL A 288 -13.61 0.22 17.18
C VAL A 288 -14.33 -0.59 16.09
N PHE A 289 -14.15 -0.24 14.82
CA PHE A 289 -14.74 -1.00 13.71
C PHE A 289 -14.21 -2.44 13.66
N SER A 290 -12.90 -2.63 13.86
CA SER A 290 -12.29 -3.95 13.92
C SER A 290 -12.87 -4.81 15.04
N PHE A 291 -13.03 -4.24 16.24
CA PHE A 291 -13.65 -4.92 17.37
C PHE A 291 -15.11 -5.27 17.10
N ALA A 292 -15.88 -4.34 16.57
CA ALA A 292 -17.29 -4.56 16.26
C ALA A 292 -17.49 -5.64 15.19
N LEU A 293 -16.58 -5.74 14.21
CA LEU A 293 -16.70 -6.68 13.10
C LEU A 293 -16.21 -8.09 13.42
N VAL A 294 -15.19 -8.20 14.29
CA VAL A 294 -14.57 -9.46 14.71
C VAL A 294 -14.59 -9.55 16.24
N PRO A 295 -15.76 -9.86 16.83
CA PRO A 295 -15.88 -9.99 18.28
C PRO A 295 -15.00 -11.10 18.82
N THR A 296 -14.27 -10.82 19.89
CA THR A 296 -13.48 -11.78 20.65
C THR A 296 -13.98 -11.82 22.10
N VAL A 297 -13.49 -12.78 22.87
CA VAL A 297 -13.84 -12.85 24.31
C VAL A 297 -13.34 -11.59 25.03
N ASP A 298 -12.15 -11.11 24.66
CA ASP A 298 -11.49 -10.00 25.35
C ASP A 298 -12.15 -8.63 25.08
N ASN A 299 -12.75 -8.44 23.91
CA ASN A 299 -13.37 -7.16 23.53
C ASN A 299 -14.91 -7.12 23.69
N ARG A 300 -15.50 -8.16 24.25
CA ARG A 300 -16.97 -8.35 24.36
C ARG A 300 -17.64 -7.24 25.16
N GLU A 301 -17.07 -6.86 26.28
CA GLU A 301 -17.63 -5.81 27.15
C GLU A 301 -17.58 -4.46 26.44
N THR A 302 -16.45 -4.11 25.84
CA THR A 302 -16.30 -2.88 25.05
C THR A 302 -17.33 -2.80 23.92
N ILE A 303 -17.55 -3.90 23.21
CA ILE A 303 -18.56 -3.97 22.12
C ILE A 303 -19.97 -3.74 22.68
N ARG A 304 -20.32 -4.35 23.80
CA ARG A 304 -21.63 -4.13 24.44
C ARG A 304 -21.84 -2.67 24.82
N GLU A 305 -20.84 -2.05 25.44
CA GLU A 305 -20.88 -0.63 25.83
C GLU A 305 -21.07 0.28 24.60
N ILE A 306 -20.34 0.02 23.52
CA ILE A 306 -20.46 0.75 22.25
C ILE A 306 -21.88 0.63 21.69
N PHE A 307 -22.43 -0.58 21.62
CA PHE A 307 -23.78 -0.81 21.10
C PHE A 307 -24.86 -0.23 22.01
N ASP A 308 -24.65 -0.23 23.31
CA ASP A 308 -25.57 0.40 24.26
C ASP A 308 -25.55 1.93 24.14
N CYS A 309 -24.38 2.54 23.91
CA CYS A 309 -24.29 3.98 23.61
C CYS A 309 -25.06 4.34 22.35
N ILE A 310 -24.88 3.56 21.27
CA ILE A 310 -25.58 3.76 20.00
C ILE A 310 -27.11 3.66 20.21
N LYS A 311 -27.59 2.61 20.87
CA LYS A 311 -29.03 2.40 21.14
C LYS A 311 -29.65 3.52 21.98
N LYS A 312 -28.86 4.21 22.79
CA LYS A 312 -29.30 5.30 23.68
C LYS A 312 -29.01 6.68 23.10
N ASP A 313 -28.51 6.76 21.87
CA ASP A 313 -28.06 8.02 21.22
C ASP A 313 -27.06 8.79 22.10
N GLN A 314 -26.11 8.06 22.70
CA GLN A 314 -25.05 8.59 23.55
C GLN A 314 -23.71 8.62 22.82
N PRO A 315 -22.82 9.57 23.15
CA PRO A 315 -21.48 9.61 22.57
C PRO A 315 -20.71 8.31 22.79
N ILE A 316 -20.07 7.81 21.76
CA ILE A 316 -19.19 6.64 21.83
C ILE A 316 -17.87 7.09 22.42
N LYS A 317 -17.45 6.48 23.53
CA LYS A 317 -16.15 6.74 24.16
C LYS A 317 -15.36 5.44 24.26
N VAL A 318 -14.14 5.44 23.73
CA VAL A 318 -13.21 4.32 23.84
C VAL A 318 -11.85 4.90 24.22
N ASP A 319 -11.23 4.38 25.28
CA ASP A 319 -9.94 4.84 25.81
C ASP A 319 -9.87 6.37 26.00
N ASP A 320 -10.92 6.95 26.63
CA ASP A 320 -11.10 8.40 26.86
C ASP A 320 -11.23 9.27 25.59
N ILE A 321 -11.30 8.67 24.41
CA ILE A 321 -11.55 9.37 23.15
C ILE A 321 -13.04 9.38 22.86
N GLU A 322 -13.61 10.58 22.76
CA GLU A 322 -14.98 10.77 22.29
C GLU A 322 -15.01 10.77 20.78
N MET A 323 -15.85 9.89 20.21
CA MET A 323 -15.95 9.68 18.78
C MET A 323 -17.17 10.40 18.19
N ASP A 324 -16.94 11.12 17.10
CA ASP A 324 -18.03 11.73 16.33
C ASP A 324 -18.75 10.64 15.53
N SER A 325 -20.03 10.40 15.85
CA SER A 325 -20.87 9.42 15.15
C SER A 325 -21.13 9.79 13.69
N GLU A 326 -21.08 11.10 13.34
CA GLU A 326 -21.27 11.59 11.96
C GLU A 326 -19.99 11.54 11.11
N GLN A 327 -18.85 11.18 11.72
CA GLN A 327 -17.59 11.02 11.00
C GLN A 327 -17.74 10.03 9.86
N ARG A 328 -17.40 10.44 8.63
CA ARG A 328 -17.42 9.54 7.47
C ARG A 328 -16.40 8.42 7.62
N PHE A 329 -16.86 7.23 7.33
CA PHE A 329 -16.06 6.03 7.36
C PHE A 329 -16.17 5.25 6.04
N TYR A 330 -15.06 4.73 5.57
CA TYR A 330 -14.96 4.06 4.27
C TYR A 330 -14.52 2.61 4.44
N ILE A 331 -15.12 1.72 3.66
CA ILE A 331 -14.81 0.30 3.65
C ILE A 331 -14.71 -0.16 2.20
N LEU A 332 -13.56 -0.73 1.82
CA LEU A 332 -13.25 -1.16 0.46
C LEU A 332 -12.86 -2.63 0.43
N GLY A 333 -13.58 -3.43 -0.34
CA GLY A 333 -13.27 -4.83 -0.60
C GLY A 333 -12.59 -5.01 -1.95
N LEU A 334 -11.38 -5.57 -1.95
CA LEU A 334 -10.55 -5.82 -3.12
C LEU A 334 -10.30 -7.32 -3.29
N ALA A 335 -10.38 -7.81 -4.52
CA ALA A 335 -10.03 -9.20 -4.84
C ALA A 335 -9.03 -9.26 -6.00
N PRO A 336 -8.17 -10.30 -6.05
CA PRO A 336 -7.22 -10.47 -7.12
C PRO A 336 -7.94 -10.78 -8.44
N ASN A 337 -7.43 -10.22 -9.54
CA ASN A 337 -7.89 -10.49 -10.89
C ASN A 337 -6.69 -10.43 -11.85
N ALA A 338 -5.85 -11.47 -11.83
CA ALA A 338 -4.58 -11.54 -12.54
C ALA A 338 -3.67 -10.33 -12.22
N ALA A 339 -3.29 -9.53 -13.22
CA ALA A 339 -2.47 -8.32 -13.03
C ALA A 339 -3.26 -7.09 -12.56
N ARG A 340 -4.55 -7.24 -12.27
CA ARG A 340 -5.46 -6.17 -11.83
C ARG A 340 -6.14 -6.53 -10.52
N LEU A 341 -6.76 -5.52 -9.89
CA LEU A 341 -7.64 -5.69 -8.75
C LEU A 341 -9.09 -5.49 -9.17
N SER A 342 -9.97 -6.34 -8.64
CA SER A 342 -11.40 -6.20 -8.75
C SER A 342 -11.93 -5.54 -7.48
N VAL A 343 -12.70 -4.46 -7.61
CA VAL A 343 -13.45 -3.88 -6.50
C VAL A 343 -14.70 -4.73 -6.30
N ARG A 344 -14.78 -5.46 -5.19
CA ARG A 344 -15.94 -6.28 -4.83
C ARG A 344 -17.07 -5.42 -4.27
N PHE A 345 -16.72 -4.46 -3.42
CA PHE A 345 -17.64 -3.46 -2.89
C PHE A 345 -16.90 -2.23 -2.40
N PHE A 346 -17.59 -1.12 -2.34
CA PHE A 346 -17.19 0.09 -1.66
C PHE A 346 -18.38 0.63 -0.89
N TYR A 347 -18.23 0.78 0.40
CA TYR A 347 -19.25 1.30 1.28
C TYR A 347 -18.75 2.55 2.00
N GLN A 348 -19.63 3.52 2.15
CA GLN A 348 -19.35 4.74 2.91
C GLN A 348 -20.64 5.20 3.60
N ASP A 349 -20.54 5.52 4.86
CA ASP A 349 -21.62 6.13 5.65
C ASP A 349 -21.02 6.84 6.88
N SER A 350 -21.87 7.44 7.73
CA SER A 350 -21.43 7.89 9.04
C SER A 350 -21.04 6.69 9.92
N PHE A 351 -20.04 6.89 10.76
CA PHE A 351 -19.49 5.82 11.59
C PHE A 351 -20.54 5.23 12.54
N GLY A 352 -21.34 6.09 13.18
CA GLY A 352 -22.45 5.67 14.05
C GLY A 352 -23.43 4.76 13.34
N LYS A 353 -23.83 5.09 12.11
CA LYS A 353 -24.77 4.29 11.32
C LYS A 353 -24.20 2.92 10.91
N ILE A 354 -22.91 2.86 10.60
CA ILE A 354 -22.24 1.59 10.31
C ILE A 354 -22.26 0.68 11.55
N LEU A 355 -21.96 1.22 12.72
CA LEU A 355 -22.00 0.47 13.98
C LEU A 355 -23.43 0.05 14.36
N GLU A 356 -24.42 0.90 14.10
CA GLU A 356 -25.84 0.57 14.28
C GLU A 356 -26.22 -0.66 13.46
N HIS A 357 -25.89 -0.68 12.18
CA HIS A 357 -26.15 -1.82 11.29
C HIS A 357 -25.43 -3.11 11.73
N ILE A 358 -24.19 -2.99 12.23
CA ILE A 358 -23.46 -4.13 12.80
C ILE A 358 -24.16 -4.63 14.07
N SER A 359 -24.61 -3.72 14.94
CA SER A 359 -25.38 -4.08 16.16
C SER A 359 -26.69 -4.80 15.79
N GLU A 360 -27.43 -4.28 14.80
CA GLU A 360 -28.62 -4.94 14.28
C GLU A 360 -28.34 -6.32 13.69
N HIS A 361 -27.21 -6.49 12.99
CA HIS A 361 -26.81 -7.80 12.48
C HIS A 361 -26.70 -8.82 13.62
N TYR A 362 -26.05 -8.48 14.73
CA TYR A 362 -25.93 -9.36 15.87
C TYR A 362 -27.27 -9.66 16.55
N GLU A 363 -28.15 -8.68 16.69
CA GLU A 363 -29.51 -8.91 17.21
C GLU A 363 -30.35 -9.82 16.29
N ARG A 364 -30.21 -9.70 14.98
CA ARG A 364 -30.86 -10.62 14.01
C ARG A 364 -30.36 -12.05 14.15
N MET A 365 -29.07 -12.26 14.48
CA MET A 365 -28.47 -13.58 14.66
C MET A 365 -28.72 -14.19 16.05
N LYS A 366 -29.27 -13.43 16.97
CA LYS A 366 -29.47 -13.87 18.36
C LYS A 366 -30.58 -14.89 18.47
N ILE A 367 -30.26 -16.08 18.95
CA ILE A 367 -31.18 -17.17 19.25
C ILE A 367 -30.83 -17.79 20.59
N VAL A 368 -31.72 -18.64 21.13
CA VAL A 368 -31.42 -19.45 22.32
C VAL A 368 -30.20 -20.32 22.03
N GLN A 369 -29.19 -20.24 22.88
CA GLN A 369 -27.96 -20.96 22.72
C GLN A 369 -27.90 -22.22 23.60
N PRO A 370 -27.26 -23.30 23.15
CA PRO A 370 -26.93 -24.43 24.01
C PRO A 370 -25.95 -23.98 25.11
N SER A 371 -25.98 -24.64 26.26
CA SER A 371 -25.15 -24.27 27.41
C SER A 371 -23.62 -24.37 27.17
N TRP A 372 -23.22 -25.10 26.17
CA TRP A 372 -21.82 -25.29 25.78
C TRP A 372 -21.31 -24.23 24.76
N GLU A 373 -22.23 -23.49 24.12
CA GLU A 373 -21.86 -22.42 23.20
C GLU A 373 -21.51 -21.16 23.98
N THR A 374 -20.29 -20.70 23.83
CA THR A 374 -19.75 -19.53 24.54
C THR A 374 -19.70 -18.27 23.70
N ARG A 375 -19.92 -18.38 22.38
CA ARG A 375 -19.92 -17.23 21.48
C ARG A 375 -21.23 -16.47 21.62
N GLU A 376 -21.15 -15.21 21.96
CA GLU A 376 -22.32 -14.33 22.04
C GLU A 376 -22.69 -13.76 20.67
N TYR A 377 -21.68 -13.44 19.88
CA TYR A 377 -21.81 -12.84 18.56
C TYR A 377 -21.29 -13.79 17.48
N MET A 378 -22.03 -13.89 16.38
CA MET A 378 -21.62 -14.65 15.21
C MET A 378 -20.92 -13.71 14.23
N SER A 379 -19.63 -13.85 14.04
CA SER A 379 -18.90 -13.08 13.04
C SER A 379 -19.34 -13.43 11.61
N ILE A 380 -19.14 -12.52 10.69
CA ILE A 380 -19.41 -12.76 9.25
C ILE A 380 -18.64 -14.00 8.77
N ARG A 381 -17.43 -14.22 9.23
CA ARG A 381 -16.63 -15.40 8.90
C ARG A 381 -17.29 -16.69 9.40
N ASP A 382 -17.77 -16.71 10.64
CA ASP A 382 -18.46 -17.89 11.19
C ASP A 382 -19.73 -18.18 10.39
N MET A 383 -20.52 -17.16 10.08
CA MET A 383 -21.71 -17.26 9.24
C MET A 383 -21.41 -17.90 7.87
N LEU A 384 -20.35 -17.45 7.21
CA LEU A 384 -19.94 -18.02 5.92
C LEU A 384 -19.44 -19.46 6.05
N MET A 385 -18.76 -19.80 7.13
CA MET A 385 -18.26 -21.14 7.39
C MET A 385 -19.37 -22.16 7.60
N GLU A 386 -20.58 -21.74 8.04
CA GLU A 386 -21.76 -22.61 8.14
C GLU A 386 -22.28 -23.10 6.77
N THR A 387 -21.93 -22.42 5.69
CA THR A 387 -22.29 -22.83 4.32
C THR A 387 -21.26 -23.78 3.68
N VAL A 388 -20.09 -23.94 4.31
CA VAL A 388 -18.97 -24.72 3.76
C VAL A 388 -19.11 -26.21 4.04
N ASN A 389 -18.80 -27.03 3.03
CA ASN A 389 -18.69 -28.47 3.23
C ASN A 389 -17.38 -28.80 3.96
N GLN A 390 -17.47 -29.16 5.24
CA GLN A 390 -16.30 -29.46 6.07
C GLN A 390 -15.56 -30.75 5.66
N ASN A 391 -16.19 -31.59 4.83
CA ASN A 391 -15.58 -32.80 4.27
C ASN A 391 -14.91 -32.54 2.91
N SER A 392 -15.05 -31.33 2.36
CA SER A 392 -14.37 -30.95 1.13
C SER A 392 -12.88 -30.71 1.37
N ARG A 393 -12.08 -30.93 0.34
CA ARG A 393 -10.65 -30.56 0.35
C ARG A 393 -10.47 -29.04 0.44
N ASP A 394 -11.31 -28.30 -0.27
CA ASP A 394 -11.39 -26.84 -0.18
C ASP A 394 -12.49 -26.47 0.83
N LYS A 395 -12.08 -25.80 1.90
CA LYS A 395 -12.95 -25.32 2.99
C LYS A 395 -13.18 -23.80 2.90
N SER A 396 -13.11 -23.23 1.70
CA SER A 396 -13.34 -21.81 1.48
C SER A 396 -14.81 -21.52 1.22
N PRO A 397 -15.38 -20.45 1.79
CA PRO A 397 -16.72 -19.98 1.43
C PRO A 397 -16.74 -19.47 -0.01
N ILE A 398 -17.92 -19.42 -0.62
CA ILE A 398 -18.10 -18.90 -1.98
C ILE A 398 -17.69 -17.41 -2.00
N PRO A 399 -16.73 -17.00 -2.86
CA PRO A 399 -16.15 -15.65 -2.84
C PRO A 399 -17.19 -14.52 -2.93
N ASN A 400 -18.10 -14.60 -3.89
CA ASN A 400 -19.14 -13.57 -4.08
C ASN A 400 -20.11 -13.47 -2.89
N MET A 401 -20.38 -14.58 -2.20
CA MET A 401 -21.27 -14.58 -1.02
C MET A 401 -20.65 -13.76 0.10
N ALA A 402 -19.35 -13.86 0.31
CA ALA A 402 -18.63 -13.11 1.33
C ALA A 402 -18.83 -11.58 1.16
N ALA A 403 -18.65 -11.09 -0.06
CA ALA A 403 -18.86 -9.67 -0.37
C ALA A 403 -20.33 -9.23 -0.19
N MET A 404 -21.29 -10.06 -0.65
CA MET A 404 -22.73 -9.76 -0.52
C MET A 404 -23.20 -9.74 0.95
N VAL A 405 -22.73 -10.69 1.76
CA VAL A 405 -23.05 -10.73 3.21
C VAL A 405 -22.46 -9.52 3.91
N MET A 406 -21.21 -9.19 3.62
CA MET A 406 -20.56 -8.00 4.18
C MET A 406 -21.33 -6.72 3.83
N GLN A 407 -21.71 -6.56 2.57
CA GLN A 407 -22.47 -5.41 2.13
C GLN A 407 -23.84 -5.34 2.82
N ALA A 408 -24.53 -6.47 3.00
CA ALA A 408 -25.82 -6.54 3.70
C ALA A 408 -25.68 -6.13 5.17
N VAL A 409 -24.63 -6.58 5.85
CA VAL A 409 -24.35 -6.20 7.25
C VAL A 409 -24.08 -4.70 7.35
N LEU A 410 -23.19 -4.15 6.51
CA LEU A 410 -22.80 -2.74 6.57
C LEU A 410 -23.94 -1.78 6.23
N SER A 411 -24.85 -2.19 5.33
CA SER A 411 -25.97 -1.36 4.89
C SER A 411 -27.28 -1.57 5.69
N GLY A 412 -27.28 -2.48 6.67
CA GLY A 412 -28.51 -2.88 7.37
C GLY A 412 -29.52 -3.64 6.47
N GLY A 413 -29.08 -4.03 5.26
CA GLY A 413 -29.91 -4.65 4.25
C GLY A 413 -30.28 -6.11 4.50
N ARG A 414 -30.92 -6.72 3.51
CA ARG A 414 -31.26 -8.15 3.55
C ARG A 414 -30.05 -9.00 3.16
N TYR A 415 -29.89 -10.14 3.84
CA TYR A 415 -28.87 -11.12 3.46
C TYR A 415 -29.17 -11.71 2.08
N PRO A 416 -28.14 -12.12 1.32
CA PRO A 416 -28.32 -12.75 0.02
C PRO A 416 -29.08 -14.08 0.16
N ALA A 417 -30.05 -14.33 -0.74
CA ALA A 417 -30.82 -15.56 -0.74
C ALA A 417 -29.96 -16.83 -0.87
N SER A 418 -28.77 -16.72 -1.47
CA SER A 418 -27.80 -17.81 -1.55
C SER A 418 -27.30 -18.25 -0.17
N LEU A 419 -27.15 -17.34 0.79
CA LEU A 419 -26.76 -17.70 2.16
C LEU A 419 -27.79 -18.67 2.79
N TYR A 420 -29.07 -18.36 2.68
CA TYR A 420 -30.15 -19.21 3.14
C TYR A 420 -30.19 -20.56 2.41
N THR A 421 -30.12 -20.53 1.08
CA THR A 421 -30.18 -21.73 0.24
C THR A 421 -29.01 -22.67 0.54
N ASP A 422 -27.79 -22.16 0.63
CA ASP A 422 -26.59 -22.96 0.89
C ASP A 422 -26.58 -23.51 2.31
N THR A 423 -27.11 -22.76 3.27
CA THR A 423 -27.32 -23.28 4.64
C THR A 423 -28.28 -24.45 4.65
N LEU A 424 -29.42 -24.37 3.92
CA LEU A 424 -30.35 -25.48 3.77
C LEU A 424 -29.74 -26.70 3.07
N ILE A 425 -28.92 -26.46 2.04
CA ILE A 425 -28.18 -27.54 1.36
C ILE A 425 -27.28 -28.26 2.35
N ARG A 426 -26.55 -27.52 3.20
CA ARG A 426 -25.70 -28.13 4.24
C ARG A 426 -26.50 -28.91 5.26
N ILE A 427 -27.60 -28.39 5.75
CA ILE A 427 -28.49 -29.10 6.68
C ILE A 427 -28.97 -30.43 6.08
N ARG A 428 -29.27 -30.47 4.79
CA ARG A 428 -29.74 -31.70 4.10
C ARG A 428 -28.60 -32.69 3.84
N ALA A 429 -27.39 -32.20 3.56
CA ALA A 429 -26.24 -33.02 3.17
C ALA A 429 -25.42 -33.53 4.35
N ASP A 430 -25.32 -32.77 5.43
CA ASP A 430 -24.52 -33.13 6.58
C ASP A 430 -25.27 -34.04 7.55
N GLN A 431 -24.53 -34.84 8.32
CA GLN A 431 -25.06 -35.80 9.31
C GLN A 431 -24.54 -35.50 10.72
N GLY A 432 -25.22 -36.05 11.74
CA GLY A 432 -24.84 -35.88 13.12
C GLY A 432 -25.06 -34.47 13.68
N GLU A 433 -24.29 -34.09 14.69
CA GLU A 433 -24.40 -32.84 15.42
C GLU A 433 -24.18 -31.60 14.54
N ARG A 434 -23.39 -31.71 13.46
CA ARG A 434 -23.15 -30.64 12.51
C ARG A 434 -24.33 -30.29 11.62
N LYS A 435 -25.35 -31.10 11.55
CA LYS A 435 -26.53 -30.90 10.73
C LYS A 435 -27.27 -29.64 11.14
N LEU A 436 -27.51 -29.46 12.43
CA LEU A 436 -28.22 -28.32 13.02
C LEU A 436 -27.30 -27.64 14.04
N SER A 437 -26.32 -26.91 13.56
CA SER A 437 -25.49 -26.04 14.41
C SER A 437 -26.29 -24.81 14.86
N TRP A 438 -25.87 -24.21 15.97
CA TRP A 438 -26.37 -22.91 16.41
C TRP A 438 -26.29 -21.86 15.29
N GLY A 439 -25.15 -21.81 14.58
CA GLY A 439 -24.94 -20.86 13.48
C GLY A 439 -25.92 -21.04 12.33
N ARG A 440 -26.15 -22.27 11.87
CA ARG A 440 -27.15 -22.55 10.81
C ARG A 440 -28.56 -22.16 11.24
N THR A 441 -28.90 -22.43 12.49
CA THR A 441 -30.20 -22.08 13.01
C THR A 441 -30.40 -20.56 13.09
N ALA A 442 -29.36 -19.82 13.48
CA ALA A 442 -29.38 -18.36 13.51
C ALA A 442 -29.53 -17.73 12.10
N ILE A 443 -28.90 -18.33 11.08
CA ILE A 443 -29.03 -17.88 9.67
C ILE A 443 -30.44 -18.11 9.13
N LEU A 444 -31.12 -19.19 9.58
CA LEU A 444 -32.49 -19.53 9.09
C LEU A 444 -33.61 -18.77 9.79
N LYS A 445 -33.34 -18.19 10.96
CA LYS A 445 -34.29 -17.34 11.68
C LYS A 445 -34.61 -16.06 10.90
#